data_2db7ae76f1d2504f9030c6e830cc2ec2
#
_entry.id   2db7ae76f1d2504f9030c6e830cc2ec2
#
_cell.length_a   1.000
_cell.length_b   1.000
_cell.length_c   1.000
_cell.angle_alpha   90.00
_cell.angle_beta   90.00
_cell.angle_gamma   90.00
#
_symmetry.space_group_name_H-M   'P 1'
#
loop_
_entity.id
_entity.type
_entity.pdbx_description
1 polymer ?
#
loop_
_entity_poly.entity_id
_entity_poly.type
_entity_poly.pdbx_seq_one_letter_code
_entity_poly.pdbx_strand_id
1 'polypeptide(L)'
;MTNIMKKIVTFFIALFSFFSIINAQDYHTGIGLRGGFSNGLTVKHFTGEKSALEFILDSRWRGVEITVLYEVHNVAFDTERLKWYYGAGGHVGFWNGDYTKNYWGDPGQSYTVVGLDGILGLEYSFREAHINLGIDWKPSFNFIGYSGFWADGGAISIRYIF
;
A
#
# COMPACT_ATOMS: atom_id res chain seq x y z
N MET A 1 7.29 -18.79 28.98
CA MET A 1 6.59 -17.86 28.04
C MET A 1 5.81 -16.87 28.87
N THR A 2 6.19 -15.61 28.85
CA THR A 2 5.61 -14.56 29.70
C THR A 2 4.14 -14.29 29.34
N ASN A 3 3.31 -13.89 30.31
CA ASN A 3 1.87 -13.59 30.10
C ASN A 3 1.64 -12.52 29.01
N ILE A 4 2.61 -11.64 28.77
CA ILE A 4 2.56 -10.63 27.71
C ILE A 4 2.64 -11.29 26.33
N MET A 5 3.52 -12.27 26.14
CA MET A 5 3.69 -12.97 24.86
C MET A 5 2.44 -13.80 24.51
N LYS A 6 1.79 -14.42 25.51
CA LYS A 6 0.49 -15.10 25.30
C LYS A 6 -0.59 -14.11 24.86
N LYS A 7 -0.69 -12.95 25.47
CA LYS A 7 -1.66 -11.89 25.10
C LYS A 7 -1.41 -11.37 23.69
N ILE A 8 -0.16 -11.17 23.29
CA ILE A 8 0.20 -10.75 21.93
C ILE A 8 -0.18 -11.83 20.92
N VAL A 9 0.17 -13.09 21.18
CA VAL A 9 -0.19 -14.22 20.30
C VAL A 9 -1.71 -14.39 20.20
N THR A 10 -2.45 -14.28 21.32
CA THR A 10 -3.92 -14.35 21.31
C THR A 10 -4.54 -13.19 20.55
N PHE A 11 -3.98 -11.98 20.67
CA PHE A 11 -4.42 -10.83 19.91
C PHE A 11 -4.21 -11.01 18.39
N PHE A 12 -3.07 -11.54 17.98
CA PHE A 12 -2.79 -11.85 16.57
C PHE A 12 -3.69 -12.99 16.05
N ILE A 13 -3.96 -14.03 16.85
CA ILE A 13 -4.88 -15.12 16.49
C ILE A 13 -6.31 -14.58 16.37
N ALA A 14 -6.76 -13.75 17.29
CA ALA A 14 -8.08 -13.12 17.22
C ALA A 14 -8.22 -12.19 16.01
N LEU A 15 -7.17 -11.45 15.66
CA LEU A 15 -7.14 -10.60 14.46
C LEU A 15 -7.25 -11.44 13.17
N PHE A 16 -6.65 -12.64 13.15
CA PHE A 16 -6.70 -13.55 12.00
C PHE A 16 -8.03 -14.30 11.87
N SER A 17 -8.82 -14.45 12.96
CA SER A 17 -10.08 -15.21 12.96
C SER A 17 -11.28 -14.45 12.37
N PHE A 18 -11.14 -13.16 12.05
CA PHE A 18 -12.22 -12.35 11.47
C PHE A 18 -12.36 -12.47 9.94
N PHE A 19 -11.57 -13.32 9.27
CA PHE A 19 -11.47 -13.35 7.81
C PHE A 19 -12.17 -14.56 7.17
N SER A 20 -13.45 -14.78 7.45
CA SER A 20 -14.21 -15.82 6.77
C SER A 20 -15.58 -15.31 6.34
N ILE A 21 -15.65 -14.58 5.23
CA ILE A 21 -16.91 -14.40 4.47
C ILE A 21 -16.58 -14.63 3.00
N ILE A 22 -17.16 -15.71 2.47
CA ILE A 22 -17.10 -16.13 1.06
C ILE A 22 -17.94 -15.17 0.23
N ASN A 23 -17.33 -14.52 -0.77
CA ASN A 23 -18.05 -13.87 -1.85
C ASN A 23 -17.16 -13.76 -3.11
N ALA A 24 -17.76 -13.51 -4.25
CA ALA A 24 -17.26 -13.45 -5.62
C ALA A 24 -16.03 -12.56 -5.90
N GLN A 25 -15.10 -12.46 -4.97
CA GLN A 25 -13.83 -11.76 -5.09
C GLN A 25 -12.76 -12.70 -5.63
N ASP A 26 -11.82 -12.16 -6.39
CA ASP A 26 -10.70 -12.94 -6.88
C ASP A 26 -9.79 -13.41 -5.75
N TYR A 27 -9.73 -12.64 -4.66
CA TYR A 27 -8.99 -12.93 -3.43
C TYR A 27 -9.48 -12.01 -2.30
N HIS A 28 -9.21 -12.39 -1.04
CA HIS A 28 -9.52 -11.55 0.12
C HIS A 28 -8.33 -10.69 0.55
N THR A 29 -7.15 -11.29 0.56
CA THR A 29 -5.93 -10.61 1.01
C THR A 29 -4.79 -10.90 0.06
N GLY A 30 -4.02 -9.89 -0.27
CA GLY A 30 -2.79 -9.99 -1.04
C GLY A 30 -1.64 -9.36 -0.28
N ILE A 31 -0.52 -10.05 -0.17
CA ILE A 31 0.72 -9.55 0.45
C ILE A 31 1.84 -9.65 -0.57
N GLY A 32 2.60 -8.59 -0.76
CA GLY A 32 3.60 -8.61 -1.81
C GLY A 32 4.61 -7.48 -1.78
N LEU A 33 5.34 -7.42 -2.88
CA LEU A 33 6.36 -6.42 -3.15
C LEU A 33 5.80 -5.38 -4.12
N ARG A 34 6.26 -4.15 -3.93
CA ARG A 34 5.98 -3.00 -4.79
C ARG A 34 7.31 -2.41 -5.23
N GLY A 35 7.45 -2.10 -6.50
CA GLY A 35 8.66 -1.52 -7.06
C GLY A 35 8.35 -0.48 -8.13
N GLY A 36 9.18 0.58 -8.20
CA GLY A 36 9.02 1.68 -9.14
C GLY A 36 9.80 2.90 -8.69
N PHE A 37 9.12 4.04 -8.58
CA PHE A 37 9.74 5.24 -8.03
C PHE A 37 10.04 5.12 -6.52
N SER A 38 9.28 4.29 -5.80
CA SER A 38 9.60 3.79 -4.46
C SER A 38 9.55 2.26 -4.46
N ASN A 39 10.23 1.65 -3.49
CA ASN A 39 10.27 0.19 -3.37
C ASN A 39 9.85 -0.22 -1.96
N GLY A 40 9.02 -1.24 -1.85
CA GLY A 40 8.52 -1.63 -0.55
C GLY A 40 7.63 -2.85 -0.54
N LEU A 41 6.85 -2.92 0.53
CA LEU A 41 5.87 -3.97 0.79
C LEU A 41 4.46 -3.39 0.62
N THR A 42 3.55 -4.24 0.16
CA THR A 42 2.13 -3.91 0.07
C THR A 42 1.30 -5.03 0.67
N VAL A 43 0.25 -4.64 1.41
CA VAL A 43 -0.80 -5.53 1.90
C VAL A 43 -2.13 -4.94 1.49
N LYS A 44 -2.86 -5.65 0.62
CA LYS A 44 -4.20 -5.26 0.17
C LYS A 44 -5.22 -6.22 0.73
N HIS A 45 -6.25 -5.69 1.36
CA HIS A 45 -7.32 -6.47 1.96
C HIS A 45 -8.68 -5.94 1.49
N PHE A 46 -9.48 -6.80 0.87
CA PHE A 46 -10.83 -6.46 0.46
C PHE A 46 -11.78 -6.45 1.66
N THR A 47 -12.43 -5.33 1.89
CA THR A 47 -13.43 -5.11 2.94
C THR A 47 -14.87 -5.29 2.46
N GLY A 48 -15.04 -5.42 1.15
CA GLY A 48 -16.32 -5.63 0.47
C GLY A 48 -16.09 -6.05 -0.97
N GLU A 49 -17.15 -6.34 -1.72
CA GLU A 49 -17.08 -6.86 -3.10
C GLU A 49 -16.21 -6.01 -4.06
N LYS A 50 -16.18 -4.70 -3.84
CA LYS A 50 -15.44 -3.76 -4.67
C LYS A 50 -14.47 -2.89 -3.89
N SER A 51 -14.50 -2.96 -2.56
CA SER A 51 -13.74 -2.06 -1.69
C SER A 51 -12.56 -2.78 -1.10
N ALA A 52 -11.40 -2.14 -1.07
CA ALA A 52 -10.20 -2.65 -0.42
C ALA A 52 -9.51 -1.56 0.42
N LEU A 53 -8.79 -2.01 1.44
CA LEU A 53 -7.77 -1.23 2.14
C LEU A 53 -6.40 -1.73 1.68
N GLU A 54 -5.54 -0.82 1.26
CA GLU A 54 -4.15 -1.13 0.95
C GLU A 54 -3.22 -0.39 1.93
N PHE A 55 -2.32 -1.15 2.53
CA PHE A 55 -1.23 -0.67 3.36
C PHE A 55 0.06 -0.79 2.56
N ILE A 56 0.78 0.31 2.41
CA ILE A 56 2.07 0.35 1.72
C ILE A 56 3.12 0.82 2.71
N LEU A 57 4.21 0.06 2.81
CA LEU A 57 5.43 0.45 3.50
C LEU A 57 6.51 0.53 2.44
N ASP A 58 6.92 1.72 2.08
CA ASP A 58 7.92 1.90 1.05
C ASP A 58 9.09 2.78 1.50
N SER A 59 10.15 2.71 0.72
CA SER A 59 11.37 3.48 0.93
C SER A 59 11.78 4.16 -0.36
N ARG A 60 12.06 5.46 -0.24
CA ARG A 60 12.55 6.30 -1.32
C ARG A 60 13.54 7.30 -0.75
N TRP A 61 14.68 7.52 -1.47
CA TRP A 61 15.70 8.49 -1.07
C TRP A 61 16.15 8.37 0.40
N ARG A 62 16.28 7.14 0.91
CA ARG A 62 16.62 6.81 2.30
C ARG A 62 15.60 7.26 3.35
N GLY A 63 14.39 7.63 2.93
CA GLY A 63 13.24 7.78 3.79
C GLY A 63 12.40 6.52 3.82
N VAL A 64 11.52 6.45 4.78
CA VAL A 64 10.48 5.41 4.92
C VAL A 64 9.14 6.09 4.95
N GLU A 65 8.20 5.59 4.17
CA GLU A 65 6.83 6.10 4.10
C GLU A 65 5.84 4.97 4.39
N ILE A 66 4.85 5.26 5.19
CA ILE A 66 3.71 4.38 5.47
C ILE A 66 2.49 5.06 4.88
N THR A 67 1.83 4.38 3.95
CA THR A 67 0.61 4.85 3.29
C THR A 67 -0.55 3.92 3.60
N VAL A 68 -1.74 4.46 3.80
CA VAL A 68 -3.00 3.73 3.90
C VAL A 68 -3.97 4.28 2.87
N LEU A 69 -4.51 3.42 2.02
CA LEU A 69 -5.43 3.76 0.94
C LEU A 69 -6.74 2.99 1.08
N TYR A 70 -7.83 3.66 0.79
CA TYR A 70 -9.12 3.04 0.51
C TYR A 70 -9.36 3.05 -0.98
N GLU A 71 -9.63 1.89 -1.56
CA GLU A 71 -9.73 1.67 -2.99
C GLU A 71 -11.07 1.09 -3.39
N VAL A 72 -11.52 1.44 -4.60
CA VAL A 72 -12.70 0.88 -5.25
C VAL A 72 -12.28 0.22 -6.55
N HIS A 73 -12.61 -1.06 -6.69
CA HIS A 73 -12.24 -1.92 -7.81
C HIS A 73 -13.43 -2.17 -8.72
N ASN A 74 -13.20 -2.15 -10.02
CA ASN A 74 -14.19 -2.48 -11.04
C ASN A 74 -13.57 -3.37 -12.11
N VAL A 75 -14.38 -4.24 -12.70
CA VAL A 75 -13.95 -5.09 -13.82
C VAL A 75 -13.55 -4.21 -15.00
N ALA A 76 -12.42 -4.54 -15.63
CA ALA A 76 -11.92 -3.86 -16.81
C ALA A 76 -12.12 -4.73 -18.06
N PHE A 77 -12.57 -4.12 -19.15
CA PHE A 77 -12.71 -4.74 -20.47
C PHE A 77 -13.48 -6.08 -20.47
N ASP A 78 -14.55 -6.18 -19.65
CA ASP A 78 -15.37 -7.39 -19.48
C ASP A 78 -14.57 -8.66 -19.15
N THR A 79 -13.38 -8.48 -18.57
CA THR A 79 -12.48 -9.56 -18.14
C THR A 79 -12.50 -9.65 -16.62
N GLU A 80 -13.16 -10.67 -16.05
CA GLU A 80 -13.41 -10.80 -14.61
C GLU A 80 -12.14 -10.67 -13.75
N ARG A 81 -11.01 -11.20 -14.22
CA ARG A 81 -9.75 -11.21 -13.49
C ARG A 81 -8.93 -9.94 -13.67
N LEU A 82 -9.30 -9.08 -14.61
CA LEU A 82 -8.66 -7.78 -14.82
C LEU A 82 -9.53 -6.70 -14.19
N LYS A 83 -8.96 -6.01 -13.21
CA LYS A 83 -9.66 -4.93 -12.49
C LYS A 83 -8.89 -3.63 -12.63
N TRP A 84 -9.61 -2.55 -12.83
CA TRP A 84 -9.08 -1.23 -12.60
C TRP A 84 -9.55 -0.74 -11.24
N TYR A 85 -8.75 0.05 -10.59
CA TYR A 85 -9.08 0.58 -9.28
C TYR A 85 -8.63 2.03 -9.15
N TYR A 86 -9.33 2.73 -8.31
CA TYR A 86 -8.99 4.08 -7.89
C TYR A 86 -9.27 4.22 -6.40
N GLY A 87 -8.59 5.17 -5.78
CA GLY A 87 -8.72 5.36 -4.34
C GLY A 87 -8.07 6.62 -3.85
N ALA A 88 -8.20 6.82 -2.56
CA ALA A 88 -7.56 7.91 -1.85
C ALA A 88 -7.18 7.47 -0.44
N GLY A 89 -6.22 8.16 0.14
CA GLY A 89 -5.76 7.89 1.49
C GLY A 89 -4.78 8.92 1.99
N GLY A 90 -3.90 8.50 2.87
CA GLY A 90 -2.90 9.38 3.43
C GLY A 90 -1.63 8.63 3.80
N HIS A 91 -0.56 9.39 3.95
CA HIS A 91 0.74 8.86 4.32
C HIS A 91 1.40 9.66 5.43
N VAL A 92 2.31 8.99 6.12
CA VAL A 92 3.32 9.59 6.97
C VAL A 92 4.69 9.08 6.53
N GLY A 93 5.62 9.99 6.31
CA GLY A 93 6.96 9.68 5.86
C GLY A 93 8.01 10.28 6.78
N PHE A 94 9.16 9.60 6.87
CA PHE A 94 10.29 9.97 7.72
C PHE A 94 11.57 9.96 6.89
N TRP A 95 12.26 11.09 6.82
CA TRP A 95 13.54 11.23 6.14
C TRP A 95 14.60 11.72 7.09
N ASN A 96 15.76 11.09 7.07
CA ASN A 96 16.91 11.50 7.88
C ASN A 96 17.83 12.40 7.05
N GLY A 97 18.09 13.59 7.54
CA GLY A 97 18.87 14.64 6.87
C GLY A 97 20.37 14.46 6.86
N ASP A 98 20.93 13.44 7.52
CA ASP A 98 22.38 13.17 7.55
C ASP A 98 23.00 12.86 6.18
N TYR A 99 22.21 12.86 5.11
CA TYR A 99 22.65 12.50 3.77
C TYR A 99 22.36 13.62 2.78
N THR A 100 23.41 14.25 2.30
CA THR A 100 23.51 15.41 1.42
C THR A 100 22.96 15.24 -0.01
N LYS A 101 22.10 14.27 -0.29
CA LYS A 101 21.52 14.01 -1.63
C LYS A 101 20.00 14.03 -1.69
N ASN A 102 19.35 14.64 -0.73
CA ASN A 102 17.94 14.94 -0.90
C ASN A 102 17.84 16.18 -1.81
N TYR A 103 17.17 16.05 -2.93
CA TYR A 103 16.88 17.16 -3.85
C TYR A 103 16.01 18.25 -3.21
N TRP A 104 15.54 18.01 -1.99
CA TRP A 104 14.71 18.88 -1.19
C TRP A 104 15.10 18.75 0.29
N GLY A 105 15.11 19.85 0.99
CA GLY A 105 15.47 19.96 2.40
C GLY A 105 16.93 20.34 2.64
N ASP A 106 17.19 20.85 3.83
CA ASP A 106 18.52 21.29 4.27
C ASP A 106 19.36 20.09 4.76
N PRO A 107 20.65 20.03 4.46
CA PRO A 107 21.56 19.01 4.97
C PRO A 107 21.57 18.99 6.50
N GLY A 108 21.46 17.78 7.11
CA GLY A 108 21.48 17.58 8.56
C GLY A 108 20.13 17.75 9.27
N GLN A 109 19.04 17.99 8.54
CA GLN A 109 17.70 18.10 9.10
C GLN A 109 16.89 16.82 8.86
N SER A 110 16.23 16.32 9.91
CA SER A 110 15.25 15.22 9.76
C SER A 110 13.87 15.78 9.48
N TYR A 111 13.14 15.18 8.54
CA TYR A 111 11.81 15.62 8.14
C TYR A 111 10.78 14.55 8.40
N THR A 112 9.68 14.93 9.04
CA THR A 112 8.45 14.15 9.06
C THR A 112 7.47 14.81 8.12
N VAL A 113 6.95 14.04 7.18
CA VAL A 113 6.00 14.50 6.16
C VAL A 113 4.68 13.81 6.39
N VAL A 114 3.59 14.56 6.28
CA VAL A 114 2.24 14.03 6.30
C VAL A 114 1.49 14.57 5.11
N GLY A 115 0.75 13.70 4.41
CA GLY A 115 0.05 14.07 3.21
C GLY A 115 -1.14 13.21 2.88
N LEU A 116 -1.76 13.54 1.74
CA LEU A 116 -2.85 12.80 1.12
C LEU A 116 -2.36 12.17 -0.17
N ASP A 117 -2.90 10.99 -0.48
CA ASP A 117 -2.60 10.23 -1.67
C ASP A 117 -3.86 9.96 -2.48
N GLY A 118 -3.72 10.02 -3.80
CA GLY A 118 -4.61 9.37 -4.74
C GLY A 118 -3.97 8.09 -5.27
N ILE A 119 -4.76 7.18 -5.79
CA ILE A 119 -4.26 6.03 -6.54
C ILE A 119 -5.18 5.72 -7.72
N LEU A 120 -4.57 5.33 -8.84
CA LEU A 120 -5.26 4.82 -10.00
C LEU A 120 -4.43 3.68 -10.58
N GLY A 121 -5.04 2.50 -10.78
CA GLY A 121 -4.28 1.34 -11.22
C GLY A 121 -5.11 0.30 -11.95
N LEU A 122 -4.37 -0.70 -12.44
CA LEU A 122 -4.87 -1.93 -13.03
C LEU A 122 -4.23 -3.11 -12.31
N GLU A 123 -4.99 -4.17 -12.08
CA GLU A 123 -4.45 -5.41 -11.54
C GLU A 123 -5.07 -6.62 -12.23
N TYR A 124 -4.28 -7.68 -12.34
CA TYR A 124 -4.70 -8.97 -12.88
C TYR A 124 -4.40 -10.09 -11.88
N SER A 125 -5.41 -10.94 -11.63
CA SER A 125 -5.32 -12.05 -10.66
C SER A 125 -5.19 -13.39 -11.35
N PHE A 126 -4.03 -14.05 -11.15
CA PHE A 126 -3.75 -15.43 -11.56
C PHE A 126 -4.16 -16.37 -10.43
N ARG A 127 -5.42 -16.77 -10.38
CA ARG A 127 -5.97 -17.59 -9.28
C ARG A 127 -5.23 -18.91 -9.12
N GLU A 128 -4.89 -19.56 -10.24
CA GLU A 128 -4.21 -20.86 -10.25
C GLU A 128 -2.80 -20.78 -9.65
N ALA A 129 -2.14 -19.66 -9.82
CA ALA A 129 -0.81 -19.39 -9.28
C ALA A 129 -0.84 -18.68 -7.92
N HIS A 130 -2.01 -18.25 -7.44
CA HIS A 130 -2.16 -17.41 -6.24
C HIS A 130 -1.33 -16.12 -6.32
N ILE A 131 -1.27 -15.52 -7.51
CA ILE A 131 -0.51 -14.30 -7.79
C ILE A 131 -1.44 -13.21 -8.33
N ASN A 132 -1.27 -12.00 -7.81
CA ASN A 132 -1.84 -10.78 -8.36
C ASN A 132 -0.71 -9.88 -8.85
N LEU A 133 -0.82 -9.37 -10.08
CA LEU A 133 0.07 -8.36 -10.64
C LEU A 133 -0.68 -7.05 -10.77
N GLY A 134 -0.09 -5.97 -10.30
CA GLY A 134 -0.65 -4.63 -10.38
C GLY A 134 0.32 -3.64 -10.99
N ILE A 135 -0.23 -2.64 -11.66
CA ILE A 135 0.46 -1.42 -12.06
C ILE A 135 -0.40 -0.24 -11.64
N ASP A 136 0.19 0.75 -11.04
CA ASP A 136 -0.54 1.91 -10.55
C ASP A 136 0.28 3.20 -10.60
N TRP A 137 -0.46 4.30 -10.49
CA TRP A 137 0.02 5.64 -10.31
C TRP A 137 -0.57 6.21 -9.01
N LYS A 138 0.31 6.60 -8.09
CA LYS A 138 -0.03 7.12 -6.76
C LYS A 138 0.47 8.56 -6.60
N PRO A 139 -0.25 9.58 -7.11
CA PRO A 139 0.07 10.98 -6.83
C PRO A 139 -0.15 11.29 -5.35
N SER A 140 0.68 12.19 -4.80
CA SER A 140 0.58 12.61 -3.40
C SER A 140 0.70 14.12 -3.24
N PHE A 141 0.09 14.63 -2.17
CA PHE A 141 0.17 16.03 -1.76
C PHE A 141 0.55 16.12 -0.28
N ASN A 142 1.71 16.66 0.01
CA ASN A 142 2.21 16.89 1.35
C ASN A 142 1.72 18.23 1.89
N PHE A 143 1.21 18.27 3.10
CA PHE A 143 0.78 19.49 3.78
C PHE A 143 1.53 19.78 5.08
N ILE A 144 2.22 18.77 5.67
CA ILE A 144 3.12 18.93 6.80
C ILE A 144 4.53 18.47 6.38
N GLY A 145 5.53 19.16 6.86
CA GLY A 145 6.93 18.95 6.53
C GLY A 145 7.30 19.71 5.26
N TYR A 146 7.59 19.00 4.18
CA TYR A 146 7.85 19.61 2.88
C TYR A 146 6.57 19.62 2.05
N SER A 147 5.89 20.79 2.05
CA SER A 147 4.62 20.96 1.33
C SER A 147 4.82 20.96 -0.18
N GLY A 148 4.05 20.15 -0.91
CA GLY A 148 4.11 20.10 -2.36
C GLY A 148 3.34 18.93 -2.95
N PHE A 149 3.11 19.02 -4.27
CA PHE A 149 2.47 17.96 -5.07
C PHE A 149 3.54 17.12 -5.78
N TRP A 150 3.39 15.80 -5.67
CA TRP A 150 4.26 14.81 -6.25
C TRP A 150 3.46 13.90 -7.18
N ALA A 151 3.73 13.97 -8.48
CA ALA A 151 3.03 13.20 -9.49
C ALA A 151 3.76 11.92 -9.92
N ASP A 152 4.95 11.66 -9.40
CA ASP A 152 5.88 10.65 -9.88
C ASP A 152 5.77 9.29 -9.15
N GLY A 153 4.60 8.95 -8.62
CA GLY A 153 4.33 7.75 -7.81
C GLY A 153 4.02 6.47 -8.60
N GLY A 154 4.54 6.28 -9.83
CA GLY A 154 4.31 5.06 -10.61
C GLY A 154 5.00 3.82 -10.04
N ALA A 155 4.29 2.68 -9.96
CA ALA A 155 4.84 1.43 -9.47
C ALA A 155 4.19 0.19 -10.09
N ILE A 156 4.91 -0.93 -9.98
CA ILE A 156 4.43 -2.28 -10.28
C ILE A 156 4.42 -3.07 -8.98
N SER A 157 3.42 -3.89 -8.78
CA SER A 157 3.31 -4.76 -7.60
C SER A 157 3.09 -6.21 -7.98
N ILE A 158 3.68 -7.11 -7.20
CA ILE A 158 3.42 -8.55 -7.24
C ILE A 158 3.01 -8.99 -5.85
N ARG A 159 1.81 -9.60 -5.73
CA ARG A 159 1.24 -10.03 -4.46
C ARG A 159 0.92 -11.52 -4.50
N TYR A 160 1.21 -12.23 -3.42
CA TYR A 160 0.63 -13.52 -3.14
C TYR A 160 -0.77 -13.31 -2.59
N ILE A 161 -1.77 -14.02 -3.13
CA ILE A 161 -3.19 -13.84 -2.82
C ILE A 161 -3.80 -15.08 -2.19
N PHE A 162 -4.67 -14.87 -1.18
CA PHE A 162 -5.36 -15.91 -0.43
C PHE A 162 -6.70 -15.44 0.13
#